data_53cdb1f3a4041cd007554466e3bf0646
#
_entry.id   53cdb1f3a4041cd007554466e3bf0646
#
_cell.length_a   1.000
_cell.length_b   1.000
_cell.length_c   1.000
_cell.angle_alpha   90.00
_cell.angle_beta   90.00
_cell.angle_gamma   90.00
#
_symmetry.space_group_name_H-M   'P 1'
#
loop_
_entity.id
_entity.type
_entity.pdbx_description
1 polymer ?
#
loop_
_entity_poly.entity_id
_entity_poly.type
_entity_poly.pdbx_seq_one_letter_code
_entity_poly.pdbx_strand_id
1 'polypeptide(L)' 'MNGVIDALKAELAAADAALKTHLASWEYAFAMGSSRDGASEHPTHAATRARTAELTRRCHELRARLAEHEL' A
#
# COMPACT_ATOMS: atom_id res chain seq x y z
N MET A 1 -1.37 15.11 -25.90
CA MET A 1 -0.61 14.94 -24.65
C MET A 1 -1.55 14.55 -23.52
N ASN A 2 -1.25 13.45 -22.88
CA ASN A 2 -2.08 12.96 -21.78
C ASN A 2 -1.43 13.24 -20.43
N GLY A 3 -1.53 14.51 -19.99
CA GLY A 3 -1.03 14.89 -18.68
C GLY A 3 -1.67 14.09 -17.55
N VAL A 4 -2.94 13.65 -17.75
CA VAL A 4 -3.64 12.83 -16.77
C VAL A 4 -2.98 11.46 -16.64
N ILE A 5 -2.64 10.81 -17.76
CA ILE A 5 -1.97 9.51 -17.74
C ILE A 5 -0.58 9.65 -17.11
N ASP A 6 0.16 10.67 -17.46
CA ASP A 6 1.48 10.91 -16.88
C ASP A 6 1.39 11.15 -15.38
N ALA A 7 0.41 11.93 -14.94
CA ALA A 7 0.18 12.18 -13.51
C ALA A 7 -0.19 10.89 -12.78
N LEU A 8 -1.06 10.06 -13.37
CA LEU A 8 -1.44 8.78 -12.76
C LEU A 8 -0.25 7.83 -12.65
N LYS A 9 0.60 7.78 -13.68
CA LYS A 9 1.81 6.94 -13.63
C LYS A 9 2.76 7.41 -12.54
N ALA A 10 2.93 8.71 -12.37
CA ALA A 10 3.78 9.28 -11.33
C ALA A 10 3.21 8.97 -9.94
N GLU A 11 1.89 9.13 -9.75
CA GLU A 11 1.23 8.81 -8.50
C GLU A 11 1.33 7.33 -8.17
N LEU A 12 1.16 6.46 -9.17
CA LEU A 12 1.28 5.01 -8.99
C LEU A 12 2.70 4.64 -8.59
N ALA A 13 3.70 5.22 -9.24
CA ALA A 13 5.10 4.96 -8.90
C ALA A 13 5.39 5.36 -7.44
N ALA A 14 4.87 6.51 -7.01
CA ALA A 14 5.03 6.97 -5.63
C ALA A 14 4.30 6.05 -4.65
N ALA A 15 3.08 5.62 -5.00
CA ALA A 15 2.30 4.73 -4.14
C ALA A 15 2.96 3.36 -4.03
N ASP A 16 3.45 2.80 -5.14
CA ASP A 16 4.18 1.54 -5.15
C ASP A 16 5.45 1.63 -4.29
N ALA A 17 6.20 2.72 -4.41
CA ALA A 17 7.40 2.93 -3.61
C ALA A 17 7.07 3.00 -2.12
N ALA A 18 6.00 3.71 -1.77
CA ALA A 18 5.56 3.81 -0.38
C ALA A 18 5.13 2.44 0.16
N LEU A 19 4.42 1.65 -0.64
CA LEU A 19 4.01 0.30 -0.24
C LEU A 19 5.22 -0.60 -0.05
N LYS A 20 6.17 -0.60 -0.98
CA LYS A 20 7.38 -1.41 -0.86
C LYS A 20 8.18 -1.04 0.38
N THR A 21 8.33 0.25 0.66
CA THR A 21 9.03 0.73 1.85
C THR A 21 8.31 0.24 3.12
N HIS A 22 6.99 0.33 3.12
CA HIS A 22 6.19 -0.13 4.26
C HIS A 22 6.34 -1.64 4.49
N LEU A 23 6.26 -2.44 3.41
CA LEU A 23 6.38 -3.90 3.50
C LEU A 23 7.77 -4.34 3.96
N ALA A 24 8.79 -3.52 3.69
CA ALA A 24 10.15 -3.78 4.14
C ALA A 24 10.42 -3.28 5.55
N SER A 25 9.46 -2.59 6.18
CA SER A 25 9.66 -2.03 7.51
C SER A 25 9.62 -3.10 8.59
N TRP A 26 10.35 -2.84 9.68
CA TRP A 26 10.33 -3.77 10.81
C TRP A 26 8.97 -3.82 11.50
N GLU A 27 8.21 -2.72 11.47
CA GLU A 27 6.86 -2.65 12.03
C GLU A 27 5.94 -3.64 11.33
N TYR A 28 6.01 -3.71 10.01
CA TYR A 28 5.21 -4.65 9.24
C TYR A 28 5.59 -6.08 9.57
N ALA A 29 6.87 -6.39 9.57
CA ALA A 29 7.37 -7.73 9.89
C ALA A 29 6.96 -8.15 11.31
N PHE A 30 7.06 -7.22 12.25
CA PHE A 30 6.68 -7.47 13.65
C PHE A 30 5.19 -7.75 13.78
N ALA A 31 4.35 -6.96 13.11
CA ALA A 31 2.90 -7.14 13.14
C ALA A 31 2.49 -8.50 12.58
N MET A 32 3.10 -8.91 11.46
CA MET A 32 2.80 -10.20 10.83
C MET A 32 3.29 -11.36 11.71
N GLY A 33 4.44 -11.20 12.33
CA GLY A 33 4.96 -12.21 13.26
C GLY A 33 4.07 -12.41 14.48
N SER A 34 3.58 -11.32 15.06
CA SER A 34 2.69 -11.38 16.22
C SER A 34 1.38 -12.11 15.92
N SER A 35 0.89 -11.99 14.69
CA SER A 35 -0.35 -12.66 14.28
C SER A 35 -0.25 -14.16 14.36
N ARG A 36 0.93 -14.73 14.16
CA ARG A 36 1.14 -16.18 14.18
C ARG A 36 1.00 -16.79 15.55
N ASP A 37 1.31 -16.03 16.58
CA ASP A 37 1.33 -16.54 17.94
C ASP A 37 -0.05 -16.50 18.63
N GLY A 38 -1.06 -16.00 17.92
CA GLY A 38 -2.40 -15.89 18.49
C GLY A 38 -2.50 -14.92 19.65
N ALA A 39 -1.49 -14.12 19.87
CA ALA A 39 -1.48 -13.14 20.96
C ALA A 39 -2.45 -12.00 20.65
N SER A 40 -2.91 -11.32 21.70
CA SER A 40 -3.74 -10.14 21.57
C SER A 40 -3.02 -9.11 20.69
N GLU A 41 -3.76 -8.56 19.73
CA GLU A 41 -3.17 -7.60 18.83
C GLU A 41 -2.83 -6.30 19.54
N HIS A 42 -1.58 -5.92 19.48
CA HIS A 42 -1.14 -4.65 20.01
C HIS A 42 -1.70 -3.50 19.14
N PRO A 43 -2.11 -2.35 19.73
CA PRO A 43 -2.63 -1.23 18.94
C PRO A 43 -1.72 -0.79 17.79
N THR A 44 -0.39 -0.89 17.98
CA THR A 44 0.58 -0.57 16.95
C THR A 44 0.47 -1.53 15.76
N HIS A 45 0.19 -2.81 16.03
CA HIS A 45 0.03 -3.81 14.96
C HIS A 45 -1.24 -3.55 14.16
N ALA A 46 -2.33 -3.17 14.83
CA ALA A 46 -3.56 -2.82 14.15
C ALA A 46 -3.36 -1.62 13.23
N ALA A 47 -2.64 -0.60 13.70
CA ALA A 47 -2.33 0.58 12.91
C ALA A 47 -1.46 0.22 11.70
N THR A 48 -0.49 -0.67 11.88
CA THR A 48 0.37 -1.13 10.79
C THR A 48 -0.43 -1.86 9.72
N ARG A 49 -1.35 -2.74 10.13
CA ARG A 49 -2.22 -3.45 9.19
C ARG A 49 -3.15 -2.51 8.44
N ALA A 50 -3.71 -1.53 9.13
CA ALA A 50 -4.56 -0.53 8.51
C ALA A 50 -3.77 0.27 7.46
N ARG A 51 -2.52 0.59 7.77
CA ARG A 51 -1.64 1.29 6.84
C ARG A 51 -1.35 0.43 5.61
N THR A 52 -1.10 -0.86 5.79
CA THR A 52 -0.88 -1.80 4.70
C THR A 52 -2.10 -1.84 3.78
N ALA A 53 -3.29 -1.98 4.35
CA ALA A 53 -4.53 -2.02 3.58
C ALA A 53 -4.76 -0.72 2.80
N GLU A 54 -4.50 0.42 3.42
CA GLU A 54 -4.64 1.73 2.79
C GLU A 54 -3.71 1.89 1.58
N LEU A 55 -2.43 1.54 1.76
CA LEU A 55 -1.43 1.65 0.69
C LEU A 55 -1.75 0.70 -0.46
N THR A 56 -2.18 -0.52 -0.14
CA THR A 56 -2.57 -1.51 -1.15
C THR A 56 -3.78 -1.02 -1.93
N ARG A 57 -4.79 -0.52 -1.24
CA ARG A 57 -6.00 0.03 -1.87
C ARG A 57 -5.65 1.18 -2.81
N ARG A 58 -4.76 2.06 -2.38
CA ARG A 58 -4.34 3.21 -3.19
C ARG A 58 -3.70 2.75 -4.50
N CYS A 59 -2.81 1.76 -4.43
CA CYS A 59 -2.18 1.20 -5.63
C CYS A 59 -3.22 0.61 -6.58
N HIS A 60 -4.17 -0.15 -6.06
CA HIS A 60 -5.24 -0.74 -6.88
C HIS A 60 -6.10 0.32 -7.55
N GLU A 61 -6.47 1.36 -6.83
CA GLU A 61 -7.26 2.46 -7.39
C GLU A 61 -6.54 3.16 -8.52
N LEU A 62 -5.25 3.44 -8.34
CA LEU A 62 -4.46 4.11 -9.35
C LEU A 62 -4.28 3.26 -10.60
N ARG A 63 -4.06 1.95 -10.42
CA ARG A 63 -3.97 1.02 -11.54
C ARG A 63 -5.29 0.93 -12.30
N ALA A 64 -6.41 0.90 -11.59
CA ALA A 64 -7.74 0.86 -12.22
C ALA A 64 -7.99 2.13 -13.03
N ARG A 65 -7.68 3.29 -12.48
CA ARG A 65 -7.84 4.55 -13.20
C ARG A 65 -6.97 4.62 -14.44
N LEU A 66 -5.73 4.16 -14.31
CA LEU A 66 -4.80 4.15 -15.43
C LEU A 66 -5.30 3.24 -16.54
N ALA A 67 -5.82 2.05 -16.18
CA ALA A 67 -6.38 1.11 -17.14
C ALA A 67 -7.56 1.72 -17.90
N GLU A 68 -8.41 2.50 -17.22
CA GLU A 68 -9.52 3.19 -17.86
C GLU A 68 -9.05 4.17 -18.93
N HIS A 69 -7.94 4.85 -18.69
CA HIS A 69 -7.40 5.82 -19.64
C HIS A 69 -6.65 5.18 -20.80
N GLU A 70 -6.26 3.93 -20.65
CA GLU A 70 -5.51 3.20 -21.68
C GLU A 70 -6.40 2.42 -22.64
N LEU A 71 -7.69 2.37 -22.38
CA LEU A 71 -8.66 1.67 -23.25
C LEU A 71 -8.96 2.46 -24.55
#